data_e9da2b5d994c4b8d5a6eb47bad847b95
#
_entry.id   e9da2b5d994c4b8d5a6eb47bad847b95
#
_cell.length_a   1.000
_cell.length_b   1.000
_cell.length_c   1.000
_cell.angle_alpha   90.00
_cell.angle_beta   90.00
_cell.angle_gamma   90.00
#
_symmetry.space_group_name_H-M   'P 1'
#
loop_
_entity.id
_entity.type
_entity.pdbx_description
1 polymer ?
#
loop_
_entity_poly.entity_id
_entity_poly.type
_entity_poly.pdbx_seq_one_letter_code
_entity_poly.pdbx_strand_id
1 'polypeptide(L)'
;GVYSFGHIRVFVTGKIGFISRRYTCAEPLDIKVYPSYLMLHQYELLAISDNLTELGIKRIRRVGHHTEFEQIKEYVKGDDYRTINWKASARRHELMVNVYQDERSQQIYNVIDKGRVMQQAFCGMTLLDYAINASLVLSYVAMRKEDKAGLVTFDEHFDTFVPASKQSGYMQTLLESLYSQQTTFGETDFSALCVHLNKHVSKRSLLVLYTNFSSIGGMNRQLSYLKQLNRQHRLLVVFFEDVDLKEYIAQPAKDTESYYRHVIAEKFAYEKRLIVSTLKQHGIYSLLTTPENLS
;
A
#
# COMPACT_ATOMS: atom_id res chain seq x y z
N GLY A 1 -13.82 -3.12 -9.04
CA GLY A 1 -14.65 -4.34 -9.06
C GLY A 1 -15.05 -4.77 -10.47
N VAL A 2 -15.67 -5.93 -10.59
CA VAL A 2 -16.20 -6.43 -11.87
C VAL A 2 -17.71 -6.28 -11.85
N TYR A 3 -18.26 -5.64 -12.89
CA TYR A 3 -19.69 -5.52 -13.10
C TYR A 3 -20.08 -6.40 -14.30
N SER A 4 -20.89 -7.42 -14.04
CA SER A 4 -21.38 -8.33 -15.07
C SER A 4 -22.73 -7.86 -15.58
N PHE A 5 -22.80 -7.50 -16.83
CA PHE A 5 -24.03 -7.17 -17.54
C PHE A 5 -24.52 -8.39 -18.29
N GLY A 6 -25.76 -8.80 -18.02
CA GLY A 6 -26.42 -9.87 -18.75
C GLY A 6 -26.98 -9.39 -20.10
N HIS A 7 -27.84 -10.22 -20.71
CA HIS A 7 -28.50 -9.85 -21.95
C HIS A 7 -29.44 -8.66 -21.79
N ILE A 8 -29.42 -7.75 -22.76
CA ILE A 8 -30.40 -6.67 -22.87
C ILE A 8 -31.73 -7.27 -23.38
N ARG A 9 -32.80 -7.05 -22.62
CA ARG A 9 -34.13 -7.49 -23.00
C ARG A 9 -34.95 -6.29 -23.46
N VAL A 10 -35.34 -6.29 -24.73
CA VAL A 10 -36.14 -5.22 -25.31
C VAL A 10 -37.56 -5.74 -25.48
N PHE A 11 -38.53 -5.04 -24.91
CA PHE A 11 -39.94 -5.33 -25.05
C PHE A 11 -40.57 -4.33 -26.03
N VAL A 12 -41.08 -4.83 -27.15
CA VAL A 12 -41.74 -4.00 -28.15
C VAL A 12 -43.23 -4.29 -28.08
N THR A 13 -44.01 -3.26 -27.75
CA THR A 13 -45.49 -3.35 -27.66
C THR A 13 -46.09 -2.65 -28.86
N GLY A 14 -47.09 -3.31 -29.48
CA GLY A 14 -47.83 -2.73 -30.61
C GLY A 14 -48.63 -1.49 -30.20
N LYS A 15 -48.99 -0.63 -31.20
CA LYS A 15 -49.73 0.63 -30.97
C LYS A 15 -51.03 0.48 -30.16
N ILE A 16 -51.67 -0.68 -30.19
CA ILE A 16 -52.93 -0.97 -29.48
C ILE A 16 -52.66 -1.61 -28.10
N GLY A 17 -51.40 -1.94 -27.77
CA GLY A 17 -51.02 -2.45 -26.45
C GLY A 17 -51.33 -3.95 -26.18
N PHE A 18 -52.00 -4.67 -27.08
CA PHE A 18 -52.42 -6.04 -26.85
C PHE A 18 -51.32 -7.10 -27.01
N ILE A 19 -50.26 -6.79 -27.75
CA ILE A 19 -49.16 -7.73 -28.02
C ILE A 19 -47.87 -7.07 -27.69
N SER A 20 -47.09 -7.74 -26.80
CA SER A 20 -45.73 -7.36 -26.47
C SER A 20 -44.80 -8.50 -26.87
N ARG A 21 -43.76 -8.21 -27.65
CA ARG A 21 -42.75 -9.16 -28.06
C ARG A 21 -41.43 -8.85 -27.40
N ARG A 22 -40.82 -9.85 -26.77
CA ARG A 22 -39.49 -9.74 -26.13
C ARG A 22 -38.42 -10.14 -27.12
N TYR A 23 -37.42 -9.26 -27.27
CA TYR A 23 -36.18 -9.54 -27.98
C TYR A 23 -35.04 -9.59 -26.97
N THR A 24 -34.18 -10.59 -27.11
CA THR A 24 -32.94 -10.67 -26.35
C THR A 24 -31.80 -10.19 -27.27
N CYS A 25 -31.20 -9.09 -26.90
CA CYS A 25 -30.14 -8.42 -27.65
C CYS A 25 -28.87 -8.37 -26.82
N ALA A 26 -27.73 -8.24 -27.49
CA ALA A 26 -26.40 -8.21 -26.92
C ALA A 26 -25.98 -9.50 -26.19
N GLU A 27 -24.68 -9.71 -26.15
CA GLU A 27 -24.04 -10.76 -25.38
C GLU A 27 -23.70 -10.27 -23.96
N PRO A 28 -23.59 -11.19 -22.97
CA PRO A 28 -23.11 -10.82 -21.65
C PRO A 28 -21.73 -10.18 -21.73
N LEU A 29 -21.52 -9.11 -20.99
CA LEU A 29 -20.25 -8.37 -20.95
C LEU A 29 -19.86 -8.07 -19.51
N ASP A 30 -18.62 -8.43 -19.16
CA ASP A 30 -18.02 -8.08 -17.89
C ASP A 30 -17.16 -6.82 -18.04
N ILE A 31 -17.53 -5.78 -17.29
CA ILE A 31 -16.77 -4.51 -17.27
C ILE A 31 -16.00 -4.43 -15.98
N LYS A 32 -14.68 -4.29 -16.10
CA LYS A 32 -13.78 -4.06 -14.97
C LYS A 32 -13.77 -2.56 -14.62
N VAL A 33 -14.20 -2.24 -13.41
CA VAL A 33 -14.11 -0.87 -12.87
C VAL A 33 -12.94 -0.82 -11.91
N TYR A 34 -11.93 -0.06 -12.29
CA TYR A 34 -10.74 0.16 -11.49
C TYR A 34 -10.97 1.22 -10.40
N PRO A 35 -10.22 1.21 -9.29
CA PRO A 35 -10.22 2.29 -8.32
C PRO A 35 -9.98 3.64 -8.99
N SER A 36 -10.57 4.70 -8.44
CA SER A 36 -10.44 6.04 -9.02
C SER A 36 -9.02 6.57 -8.81
N TYR A 37 -8.16 6.41 -9.81
CA TYR A 37 -6.82 6.99 -9.84
C TYR A 37 -6.79 8.39 -10.48
N LEU A 38 -7.94 9.00 -10.73
CA LEU A 38 -8.03 10.37 -11.27
C LEU A 38 -7.33 11.39 -10.36
N MET A 39 -7.25 11.11 -9.07
CA MET A 39 -6.48 11.90 -8.13
C MET A 39 -4.95 11.80 -8.32
N LEU A 40 -4.44 10.78 -9.04
CA LEU A 40 -2.99 10.63 -9.26
C LEU A 40 -2.37 11.87 -9.94
N HIS A 41 -3.09 12.54 -10.82
CA HIS A 41 -2.62 13.78 -11.45
C HIS A 41 -2.48 14.95 -10.47
N GLN A 42 -3.32 15.03 -9.43
CA GLN A 42 -3.19 16.05 -8.39
C GLN A 42 -1.93 15.80 -7.54
N TYR A 43 -1.64 14.53 -7.26
CA TYR A 43 -0.43 14.13 -6.53
C TYR A 43 0.84 14.21 -7.37
N GLU A 44 0.75 14.19 -8.70
CA GLU A 44 1.89 14.43 -9.59
C GLU A 44 2.49 15.80 -9.33
N LEU A 45 1.67 16.82 -9.16
CA LEU A 45 2.12 18.18 -8.82
C LEU A 45 2.72 18.26 -7.41
N LEU A 46 2.16 17.51 -6.44
CA LEU A 46 2.70 17.44 -5.08
C LEU A 46 3.99 16.62 -4.99
N ALA A 47 4.14 15.58 -5.82
CA ALA A 47 5.37 14.78 -5.88
C ALA A 47 6.54 15.54 -6.52
N ILE A 48 6.26 16.51 -7.38
CA ILE A 48 7.26 17.42 -7.99
C ILE A 48 7.68 18.50 -6.99
N SER A 49 6.81 18.91 -6.06
CA SER A 49 7.17 19.83 -4.99
C SER A 49 7.98 19.08 -3.94
N ASP A 50 9.15 19.60 -3.57
CA ASP A 50 10.13 18.99 -2.64
C ASP A 50 9.62 18.79 -1.18
N ASN A 51 8.34 18.98 -0.91
CA ASN A 51 7.73 18.97 0.43
C ASN A 51 7.77 17.61 1.16
N LEU A 52 8.11 16.51 0.49
CA LEU A 52 8.36 15.23 1.16
C LEU A 52 9.64 15.22 2.02
N THR A 53 10.45 16.26 1.92
CA THR A 53 11.62 16.47 2.77
C THR A 53 11.22 16.91 4.19
N GLU A 54 10.06 17.53 4.36
CA GLU A 54 9.57 18.01 5.67
C GLU A 54 9.01 16.91 6.57
N LEU A 55 8.57 15.78 6.00
CA LEU A 55 8.11 14.62 6.79
C LEU A 55 9.24 13.86 7.50
N GLY A 56 10.45 14.40 7.53
CA GLY A 56 11.55 13.84 8.32
C GLY A 56 12.09 12.49 7.82
N ILE A 57 11.69 12.05 6.63
CA ILE A 57 12.29 10.90 5.95
C ILE A 57 13.61 11.36 5.33
N LYS A 58 14.53 11.78 6.17
CA LYS A 58 15.91 12.05 5.76
C LYS A 58 16.43 10.84 5.01
N ARG A 59 16.85 11.04 3.75
CA ARG A 59 17.65 10.06 3.00
C ARG A 59 18.76 9.55 3.91
N ILE A 60 18.58 8.37 4.47
CA ILE A 60 19.65 7.72 5.20
C ILE A 60 20.61 7.20 4.14
N ARG A 61 21.64 7.99 3.88
CA ARG A 61 22.78 7.61 3.07
C ARG A 61 23.50 6.47 3.79
N ARG A 62 23.07 5.23 3.59
CA ARG A 62 23.83 4.06 3.98
C ARG A 62 24.46 3.49 2.74
N VAL A 63 25.81 3.45 2.77
CA VAL A 63 26.63 2.68 1.85
C VAL A 63 26.17 1.22 1.92
N GLY A 64 25.35 0.81 0.97
CA GLY A 64 24.92 -0.57 0.79
C GLY A 64 25.70 -1.15 -0.38
N HIS A 65 26.27 -2.34 -0.21
CA HIS A 65 27.05 -3.04 -1.23
C HIS A 65 26.21 -3.63 -2.39
N HIS A 66 25.15 -2.98 -2.80
CA HIS A 66 24.37 -3.37 -3.98
C HIS A 66 24.63 -2.37 -5.10
N THR A 67 25.53 -2.78 -5.99
CA THR A 67 26.01 -1.99 -7.12
C THR A 67 25.37 -2.53 -8.39
N GLU A 68 24.60 -1.70 -9.12
CA GLU A 68 24.21 -2.01 -10.51
C GLU A 68 25.41 -1.77 -11.42
N PHE A 69 25.65 -2.72 -12.34
CA PHE A 69 26.67 -2.56 -13.37
C PHE A 69 26.29 -1.38 -14.28
N GLU A 70 27.17 -0.39 -14.38
CA GLU A 70 26.98 0.79 -15.23
C GLU A 70 27.71 0.65 -16.56
N GLN A 71 29.02 0.49 -16.50
CA GLN A 71 29.87 0.42 -17.69
C GLN A 71 31.20 -0.27 -17.41
N ILE A 72 31.93 -0.56 -18.47
CA ILE A 72 33.35 -0.98 -18.41
C ILE A 72 34.21 0.19 -18.84
N LYS A 73 35.13 0.64 -17.97
CA LYS A 73 36.13 1.66 -18.29
C LYS A 73 37.54 1.10 -18.21
N GLU A 74 38.51 1.85 -18.72
CA GLU A 74 39.93 1.55 -18.53
C GLU A 74 40.31 1.70 -17.07
N TYR A 75 41.19 0.83 -16.59
CA TYR A 75 41.71 0.87 -15.24
C TYR A 75 42.64 2.11 -15.07
N VAL A 76 42.34 2.90 -14.06
CA VAL A 76 43.20 4.03 -13.65
C VAL A 76 43.79 3.71 -12.29
N LYS A 77 45.03 4.09 -12.07
CA LYS A 77 45.76 3.87 -10.81
C LYS A 77 44.97 4.50 -9.64
N GLY A 78 44.41 3.64 -8.78
CA GLY A 78 43.50 4.01 -7.69
C GLY A 78 42.13 3.36 -7.74
N ASP A 79 41.78 2.75 -8.86
CA ASP A 79 40.55 1.91 -8.95
C ASP A 79 40.72 0.60 -8.16
N ASP A 80 39.65 0.07 -7.60
CA ASP A 80 39.69 -1.18 -6.83
C ASP A 80 39.99 -2.37 -7.76
N TYR A 81 41.08 -3.06 -7.50
CA TYR A 81 41.53 -4.23 -8.27
C TYR A 81 40.49 -5.38 -8.28
N ARG A 82 39.55 -5.41 -7.31
CA ARG A 82 38.49 -6.41 -7.24
C ARG A 82 37.43 -6.23 -8.34
N THR A 83 37.37 -5.04 -8.92
CA THR A 83 36.42 -4.71 -9.99
C THR A 83 36.98 -4.97 -11.39
N ILE A 84 38.19 -5.49 -11.51
CA ILE A 84 38.83 -5.81 -12.82
C ILE A 84 37.98 -6.86 -13.56
N ASN A 85 37.63 -6.51 -14.79
CA ASN A 85 36.95 -7.41 -15.72
C ASN A 85 37.97 -8.11 -16.61
N TRP A 86 38.44 -9.26 -16.16
CA TRP A 86 39.46 -10.05 -16.88
C TRP A 86 39.04 -10.42 -18.29
N LYS A 87 37.76 -10.67 -18.54
CA LYS A 87 37.22 -11.01 -19.87
C LYS A 87 37.27 -9.82 -20.84
N ALA A 88 36.93 -8.64 -20.37
CA ALA A 88 37.01 -7.41 -21.16
C ALA A 88 38.48 -7.02 -21.38
N SER A 89 39.32 -7.13 -20.34
CA SER A 89 40.76 -6.87 -20.43
C SER A 89 41.47 -7.74 -21.46
N ALA A 90 41.18 -9.04 -21.48
CA ALA A 90 41.76 -9.95 -22.46
C ALA A 90 41.35 -9.64 -23.92
N ARG A 91 40.18 -9.04 -24.13
CA ARG A 91 39.71 -8.64 -25.47
C ARG A 91 40.36 -7.35 -25.97
N ARG A 92 40.61 -6.42 -25.05
CA ARG A 92 41.14 -5.08 -25.40
C ARG A 92 42.64 -4.95 -25.23
N HIS A 93 43.26 -5.94 -24.66
CA HIS A 93 44.71 -5.92 -24.29
C HIS A 93 45.11 -4.79 -23.33
N GLU A 94 44.14 -4.24 -22.60
CA GLU A 94 44.28 -3.21 -21.58
C GLU A 94 43.49 -3.59 -20.36
N LEU A 95 43.91 -3.17 -19.17
CA LEU A 95 43.16 -3.47 -17.95
C LEU A 95 41.86 -2.70 -17.94
N MET A 96 40.77 -3.43 -17.85
CA MET A 96 39.41 -2.90 -17.82
C MET A 96 38.76 -3.17 -16.47
N VAL A 97 38.01 -2.20 -15.94
CA VAL A 97 37.28 -2.31 -14.68
C VAL A 97 35.78 -2.15 -14.90
N ASN A 98 35.01 -2.92 -14.16
CA ASN A 98 33.59 -2.71 -14.08
C ASN A 98 33.33 -1.50 -13.17
N VAL A 99 32.64 -0.51 -13.68
CA VAL A 99 32.11 0.61 -12.91
C VAL A 99 30.72 0.21 -12.48
N TYR A 100 30.49 0.32 -11.19
CA TYR A 100 29.19 0.05 -10.60
C TYR A 100 28.62 1.36 -10.05
N GLN A 101 27.37 1.61 -10.35
CA GLN A 101 26.63 2.71 -9.75
C GLN A 101 25.91 2.20 -8.51
N ASP A 102 25.92 2.96 -7.43
CA ASP A 102 25.11 2.63 -6.26
C ASP A 102 23.63 2.57 -6.67
N GLU A 103 23.01 1.41 -6.51
CA GLU A 103 21.57 1.26 -6.72
C GLU A 103 20.82 2.16 -5.74
N ARG A 104 20.49 3.38 -6.16
CA ARG A 104 19.79 4.38 -5.35
C ARG A 104 18.32 4.04 -5.12
N SER A 105 17.77 3.09 -5.91
CA SER A 105 16.36 2.73 -5.83
C SER A 105 16.06 1.93 -4.56
N GLN A 106 15.17 2.45 -3.75
CA GLN A 106 14.66 1.76 -2.57
C GLN A 106 13.48 0.85 -2.97
N GLN A 107 13.29 -0.23 -2.21
CA GLN A 107 12.12 -1.08 -2.36
C GLN A 107 11.05 -0.64 -1.37
N ILE A 108 9.87 -0.32 -1.88
CA ILE A 108 8.70 0.08 -1.08
C ILE A 108 7.61 -0.95 -1.33
N TYR A 109 7.17 -1.62 -0.29
CA TYR A 109 6.06 -2.56 -0.35
C TYR A 109 4.86 -1.95 0.35
N ASN A 110 3.76 -1.82 -0.38
CA ASN A 110 2.45 -1.55 0.20
C ASN A 110 1.86 -2.87 0.68
N VAL A 111 1.62 -2.98 1.98
CA VAL A 111 1.09 -4.19 2.63
C VAL A 111 -0.32 -3.86 3.10
N ILE A 112 -1.33 -4.45 2.49
CA ILE A 112 -2.74 -4.13 2.72
C ILE A 112 -3.41 -5.28 3.45
N ASP A 113 -3.91 -4.98 4.64
CA ASP A 113 -4.78 -5.85 5.43
C ASP A 113 -6.19 -5.86 4.81
N LYS A 114 -6.72 -7.06 4.52
CA LYS A 114 -8.09 -7.25 4.01
C LYS A 114 -9.04 -7.82 5.05
N GLY A 115 -8.58 -7.99 6.27
CA GLY A 115 -9.37 -8.56 7.34
C GLY A 115 -10.55 -7.69 7.76
N ARG A 116 -11.34 -8.23 8.70
CA ARG A 116 -12.57 -7.61 9.23
C ARG A 116 -12.41 -6.15 9.68
N VAL A 117 -11.24 -5.78 10.18
CA VAL A 117 -10.97 -4.43 10.68
C VAL A 117 -10.97 -3.35 9.60
N MET A 118 -10.87 -3.74 8.31
CA MET A 118 -10.85 -2.85 7.16
C MET A 118 -12.21 -2.71 6.47
N GLN A 119 -13.27 -3.37 6.98
CA GLN A 119 -14.61 -3.31 6.41
C GLN A 119 -15.39 -2.05 6.77
N GLN A 120 -15.00 -1.33 7.83
CA GLN A 120 -15.67 -0.12 8.25
C GLN A 120 -15.81 0.82 7.05
N ALA A 121 -17.06 1.26 6.80
CA ALA A 121 -17.35 2.20 5.72
C ALA A 121 -17.28 3.63 6.26
N PHE A 122 -16.72 4.51 5.46
CA PHE A 122 -16.67 5.95 5.69
C PHE A 122 -16.93 6.68 4.38
N CYS A 123 -17.86 7.65 4.37
CA CYS A 123 -18.24 8.41 3.15
C CYS A 123 -18.50 7.54 1.92
N GLY A 124 -19.16 6.38 2.10
CA GLY A 124 -19.54 5.48 1.01
C GLY A 124 -18.42 4.56 0.47
N MET A 125 -17.23 4.61 1.04
CA MET A 125 -16.11 3.72 0.74
C MET A 125 -15.66 2.98 1.99
N THR A 126 -15.10 1.78 1.83
CA THR A 126 -14.49 1.03 2.94
C THR A 126 -13.08 1.54 3.26
N LEU A 127 -12.59 1.27 4.47
CA LEU A 127 -11.19 1.57 4.80
C LEU A 127 -10.21 0.85 3.85
N LEU A 128 -10.60 -0.33 3.34
CA LEU A 128 -9.84 -1.04 2.31
C LEU A 128 -9.74 -0.21 1.03
N ASP A 129 -10.83 0.42 0.58
CA ASP A 129 -10.81 1.25 -0.63
C ASP A 129 -9.87 2.45 -0.48
N TYR A 130 -9.88 3.09 0.70
CA TYR A 130 -8.94 4.17 1.01
C TYR A 130 -7.49 3.67 1.03
N ALA A 131 -7.22 2.51 1.63
CA ALA A 131 -5.89 1.91 1.64
C ALA A 131 -5.40 1.55 0.22
N ILE A 132 -6.28 1.03 -0.63
CA ILE A 132 -5.98 0.74 -2.04
C ILE A 132 -5.62 2.03 -2.77
N ASN A 133 -6.42 3.09 -2.64
CA ASN A 133 -6.15 4.38 -3.28
C ASN A 133 -4.82 4.95 -2.82
N ALA A 134 -4.57 4.98 -1.51
CA ALA A 134 -3.31 5.48 -0.95
C ALA A 134 -2.10 4.65 -1.40
N SER A 135 -2.23 3.34 -1.47
CA SER A 135 -1.17 2.45 -1.95
C SER A 135 -0.82 2.68 -3.41
N LEU A 136 -1.82 2.97 -4.26
CA LEU A 136 -1.62 3.31 -5.67
C LEU A 136 -0.90 4.66 -5.82
N VAL A 137 -1.32 5.69 -5.05
CA VAL A 137 -0.66 7.00 -5.01
C VAL A 137 0.79 6.86 -4.59
N LEU A 138 1.05 6.15 -3.48
CA LEU A 138 2.41 5.95 -2.99
C LEU A 138 3.28 5.17 -3.98
N SER A 139 2.73 4.13 -4.62
CA SER A 139 3.43 3.38 -5.66
C SER A 139 3.79 4.26 -6.86
N TYR A 140 2.86 5.11 -7.29
CA TYR A 140 3.09 6.04 -8.39
C TYR A 140 4.20 7.04 -8.06
N VAL A 141 4.14 7.66 -6.88
CA VAL A 141 5.18 8.61 -6.40
C VAL A 141 6.54 7.92 -6.27
N ALA A 142 6.57 6.70 -5.74
CA ALA A 142 7.80 5.92 -5.61
C ALA A 142 8.45 5.65 -6.97
N MET A 143 7.66 5.16 -7.94
CA MET A 143 8.17 4.90 -9.29
C MET A 143 8.64 6.17 -10.01
N ARG A 144 7.97 7.31 -9.80
CA ARG A 144 8.43 8.62 -10.32
C ARG A 144 9.78 9.05 -9.74
N LYS A 145 10.07 8.64 -8.50
CA LYS A 145 11.38 8.87 -7.83
C LYS A 145 12.41 7.77 -8.12
N GLU A 146 12.14 6.92 -9.11
CA GLU A 146 12.97 5.77 -9.50
C GLU A 146 13.11 4.70 -8.40
N ASP A 147 12.26 4.72 -7.40
CA ASP A 147 12.13 3.65 -6.42
C ASP A 147 11.29 2.48 -6.96
N LYS A 148 11.48 1.30 -6.38
CA LYS A 148 10.75 0.09 -6.76
C LYS A 148 9.51 -0.05 -5.89
N ALA A 149 8.34 -0.09 -6.51
CA ALA A 149 7.07 -0.31 -5.80
C ALA A 149 6.63 -1.77 -5.91
N GLY A 150 6.22 -2.34 -4.79
CA GLY A 150 5.65 -3.68 -4.68
C GLY A 150 4.34 -3.66 -3.89
N LEU A 151 3.61 -4.75 -3.95
CA LEU A 151 2.31 -4.89 -3.29
C LEU A 151 2.21 -6.24 -2.60
N VAL A 152 1.59 -6.22 -1.43
CA VAL A 152 1.23 -7.41 -0.65
C VAL A 152 -0.18 -7.22 -0.14
N THR A 153 -1.05 -8.20 -0.33
CA THR A 153 -2.35 -8.24 0.33
C THR A 153 -2.46 -9.50 1.18
N PHE A 154 -3.08 -9.40 2.33
CA PHE A 154 -3.23 -10.51 3.26
C PHE A 154 -4.50 -10.39 4.10
N ASP A 155 -5.00 -11.51 4.53
CA ASP A 155 -6.09 -11.66 5.48
C ASP A 155 -5.80 -12.84 6.44
N GLU A 156 -6.66 -13.80 6.58
CA GLU A 156 -6.40 -15.07 7.25
C GLU A 156 -5.28 -15.86 6.56
N HIS A 157 -5.08 -15.62 5.25
CA HIS A 157 -4.05 -16.22 4.44
C HIS A 157 -3.23 -15.13 3.74
N PHE A 158 -2.04 -15.49 3.31
CA PHE A 158 -1.25 -14.65 2.40
C PHE A 158 -1.85 -14.76 1.00
N ASP A 159 -2.39 -13.67 0.47
CA ASP A 159 -3.17 -13.71 -0.76
C ASP A 159 -2.33 -13.31 -1.99
N THR A 160 -2.03 -12.04 -2.14
CA THR A 160 -1.35 -11.53 -3.33
C THR A 160 0.03 -11.01 -2.98
N PHE A 161 1.03 -11.37 -3.79
CA PHE A 161 2.38 -10.81 -3.74
C PHE A 161 2.82 -10.34 -5.12
N VAL A 162 3.08 -9.05 -5.25
CA VAL A 162 3.62 -8.43 -6.44
C VAL A 162 5.01 -7.89 -6.09
N PRO A 163 6.09 -8.46 -6.65
CA PRO A 163 7.46 -8.06 -6.30
C PRO A 163 7.73 -6.61 -6.64
N ALA A 164 8.63 -5.95 -5.90
CA ALA A 164 8.93 -4.54 -6.13
C ALA A 164 9.68 -4.34 -7.46
N SER A 165 9.13 -3.52 -8.36
CA SER A 165 9.71 -3.19 -9.66
C SER A 165 9.49 -1.72 -10.01
N LYS A 166 10.33 -1.20 -10.94
CA LYS A 166 10.20 0.14 -11.53
C LYS A 166 10.02 0.10 -13.05
N GLN A 167 9.67 -1.06 -13.61
CA GLN A 167 9.50 -1.22 -15.06
C GLN A 167 8.36 -0.35 -15.59
N SER A 168 8.51 0.11 -16.84
CA SER A 168 7.43 0.84 -17.52
C SER A 168 6.19 -0.05 -17.63
N GLY A 169 5.01 0.51 -17.35
CA GLY A 169 3.74 -0.23 -17.34
C GLY A 169 3.45 -1.01 -16.06
N TYR A 170 4.39 -1.05 -15.10
CA TYR A 170 4.21 -1.83 -13.85
C TYR A 170 3.04 -1.33 -12.99
N MET A 171 2.69 -0.05 -13.12
CA MET A 171 1.50 0.52 -12.47
C MET A 171 0.21 -0.20 -12.88
N GLN A 172 0.12 -0.65 -14.15
CA GLN A 172 -1.03 -1.42 -14.64
C GLN A 172 -1.12 -2.77 -13.91
N THR A 173 0.00 -3.45 -13.67
CA THR A 173 0.05 -4.72 -12.91
C THR A 173 -0.45 -4.52 -11.48
N LEU A 174 -0.05 -3.43 -10.82
CA LEU A 174 -0.53 -3.09 -9.47
C LEU A 174 -2.04 -2.81 -9.48
N LEU A 175 -2.53 -2.05 -10.46
CA LEU A 175 -3.96 -1.78 -10.64
C LEU A 175 -4.76 -3.07 -10.84
N GLU A 176 -4.30 -3.97 -11.71
CA GLU A 176 -4.95 -5.25 -11.97
C GLU A 176 -4.96 -6.16 -10.74
N SER A 177 -3.92 -6.11 -9.92
CA SER A 177 -3.86 -6.87 -8.66
C SER A 177 -4.81 -6.33 -7.59
N LEU A 178 -5.15 -5.03 -7.64
CA LEU A 178 -5.96 -4.36 -6.62
C LEU A 178 -7.43 -4.20 -6.97
N TYR A 179 -7.82 -4.22 -8.27
CA TYR A 179 -9.19 -3.90 -8.68
C TYR A 179 -10.24 -4.87 -8.16
N SER A 180 -9.89 -6.14 -7.91
CA SER A 180 -10.80 -7.19 -7.46
C SER A 180 -10.71 -7.49 -5.96
N GLN A 181 -9.90 -6.74 -5.22
CA GLN A 181 -9.71 -6.98 -3.79
C GLN A 181 -10.98 -6.62 -3.00
N GLN A 182 -11.36 -7.50 -2.09
CA GLN A 182 -12.49 -7.33 -1.19
C GLN A 182 -12.08 -7.70 0.23
N THR A 183 -12.73 -7.10 1.21
CA THR A 183 -12.52 -7.47 2.62
C THR A 183 -13.11 -8.85 2.90
N THR A 184 -12.43 -9.59 3.76
CA THR A 184 -12.93 -10.85 4.32
C THR A 184 -13.50 -10.61 5.72
N PHE A 185 -14.41 -11.50 6.18
CA PHE A 185 -14.93 -11.43 7.55
C PHE A 185 -13.98 -12.06 8.59
N GLY A 186 -12.87 -12.64 8.12
CA GLY A 186 -11.88 -13.31 8.94
C GLY A 186 -10.98 -12.37 9.74
N GLU A 187 -10.29 -12.91 10.74
CA GLU A 187 -9.21 -12.21 11.43
C GLU A 187 -7.91 -12.33 10.62
N THR A 188 -7.09 -11.28 10.69
CA THR A 188 -5.85 -11.20 9.94
C THR A 188 -4.73 -11.98 10.62
N ASP A 189 -4.00 -12.81 9.86
CA ASP A 189 -2.83 -13.56 10.35
C ASP A 189 -1.51 -12.83 10.05
N PHE A 190 -1.00 -12.10 11.04
CA PHE A 190 0.30 -11.45 10.98
C PHE A 190 1.47 -12.43 11.02
N SER A 191 1.27 -13.65 11.52
CA SER A 191 2.30 -14.69 11.52
C SER A 191 2.56 -15.17 10.10
N ALA A 192 1.52 -15.48 9.35
CA ALA A 192 1.60 -15.83 7.94
C ALA A 192 2.27 -14.71 7.11
N LEU A 193 1.88 -13.45 7.36
CA LEU A 193 2.51 -12.28 6.73
C LEU A 193 4.02 -12.25 6.97
N CYS A 194 4.47 -12.40 8.23
CA CYS A 194 5.89 -12.40 8.58
C CYS A 194 6.67 -13.50 7.87
N VAL A 195 6.15 -14.73 7.87
CA VAL A 195 6.80 -15.88 7.22
C VAL A 195 6.97 -15.63 5.71
N HIS A 196 5.91 -15.16 5.06
CA HIS A 196 5.94 -14.92 3.62
C HIS A 196 6.83 -13.73 3.23
N LEU A 197 6.79 -12.62 3.97
CA LEU A 197 7.66 -11.48 3.71
C LEU A 197 9.13 -11.86 3.88
N ASN A 198 9.49 -12.60 4.93
CA ASN A 198 10.85 -13.08 5.15
C ASN A 198 11.35 -13.99 4.02
N LYS A 199 10.47 -14.75 3.40
CA LYS A 199 10.80 -15.63 2.28
C LYS A 199 10.99 -14.88 0.96
N HIS A 200 10.17 -13.87 0.69
CA HIS A 200 10.12 -13.22 -0.62
C HIS A 200 10.88 -11.88 -0.67
N VAL A 201 11.04 -11.20 0.47
CA VAL A 201 11.70 -9.89 0.54
C VAL A 201 13.02 -10.02 1.29
N SER A 202 14.10 -10.32 0.56
CA SER A 202 15.44 -10.51 1.13
C SER A 202 16.18 -9.18 1.40
N LYS A 203 15.89 -8.13 0.62
CA LYS A 203 16.49 -6.81 0.79
C LYS A 203 15.73 -5.99 1.83
N ARG A 204 16.47 -5.21 2.64
CA ARG A 204 15.84 -4.26 3.57
C ARG A 204 15.03 -3.23 2.82
N SER A 205 13.72 -3.22 3.04
CA SER A 205 12.73 -2.45 2.31
C SER A 205 11.92 -1.55 3.25
N LEU A 206 11.23 -0.57 2.70
CA LEU A 206 10.18 0.15 3.40
C LEU A 206 8.88 -0.66 3.26
N LEU A 207 8.29 -1.06 4.37
CA LEU A 207 6.97 -1.69 4.42
C LEU A 207 5.96 -0.67 4.93
N VAL A 208 4.97 -0.36 4.11
CA VAL A 208 3.85 0.52 4.50
C VAL A 208 2.64 -0.36 4.73
N LEU A 209 2.34 -0.63 5.99
CA LEU A 209 1.27 -1.52 6.42
C LEU A 209 0.00 -0.72 6.65
N TYR A 210 -1.00 -0.93 5.80
CA TYR A 210 -2.35 -0.39 5.95
C TYR A 210 -3.21 -1.40 6.71
N THR A 211 -3.58 -1.07 7.93
CA THR A 211 -4.42 -1.91 8.79
C THR A 211 -5.27 -1.03 9.69
N ASN A 212 -6.07 -1.63 10.53
CA ASN A 212 -6.77 -0.92 11.61
C ASN A 212 -6.75 -1.76 12.89
N PHE A 213 -6.68 -1.09 14.03
CA PHE A 213 -6.76 -1.75 15.33
C PHE A 213 -7.98 -1.22 16.08
N SER A 214 -8.88 -2.12 16.43
CA SER A 214 -10.08 -1.78 17.22
C SER A 214 -9.77 -1.52 18.70
N SER A 215 -8.68 -2.09 19.21
CA SER A 215 -8.30 -1.95 20.63
C SER A 215 -6.80 -2.13 20.85
N ILE A 216 -6.29 -1.62 21.97
CA ILE A 216 -4.90 -1.81 22.40
C ILE A 216 -4.58 -3.29 22.60
N GLY A 217 -5.54 -4.10 23.10
CA GLY A 217 -5.37 -5.54 23.28
C GLY A 217 -5.18 -6.28 21.96
N GLY A 218 -5.93 -5.89 20.92
CA GLY A 218 -5.77 -6.41 19.57
C GLY A 218 -4.39 -6.10 18.99
N MET A 219 -3.94 -4.85 19.12
CA MET A 219 -2.60 -4.43 18.69
C MET A 219 -1.49 -5.18 19.45
N ASN A 220 -1.61 -5.33 20.77
CA ASN A 220 -0.60 -6.00 21.58
C ASN A 220 -0.39 -7.47 21.19
N ARG A 221 -1.43 -8.18 20.75
CA ARG A 221 -1.31 -9.55 20.21
C ARG A 221 -0.42 -9.58 18.95
N GLN A 222 -0.47 -8.54 18.13
CA GLN A 222 0.29 -8.46 16.87
C GLN A 222 1.66 -7.81 17.04
N LEU A 223 1.93 -7.19 18.20
CA LEU A 223 3.13 -6.38 18.45
C LEU A 223 4.44 -7.15 18.24
N SER A 224 4.49 -8.44 18.59
CA SER A 224 5.66 -9.30 18.38
C SER A 224 6.02 -9.41 16.90
N TYR A 225 5.04 -9.61 16.04
CA TYR A 225 5.21 -9.70 14.59
C TYR A 225 5.60 -8.35 13.98
N LEU A 226 4.97 -7.26 14.42
CA LEU A 226 5.34 -5.90 13.99
C LEU A 226 6.78 -5.57 14.36
N LYS A 227 7.25 -5.94 15.55
CA LYS A 227 8.66 -5.79 15.97
C LYS A 227 9.60 -6.61 15.09
N GLN A 228 9.24 -7.84 14.76
CA GLN A 228 10.02 -8.71 13.88
C GLN A 228 10.18 -8.08 12.49
N LEU A 229 9.08 -7.61 11.89
CA LEU A 229 9.11 -6.91 10.60
C LEU A 229 9.96 -5.63 10.65
N ASN A 230 9.82 -4.83 11.71
CA ASN A 230 10.60 -3.58 11.86
C ASN A 230 12.10 -3.83 12.08
N ARG A 231 12.47 -4.99 12.63
CA ARG A 231 13.89 -5.38 12.78
C ARG A 231 14.55 -5.67 11.44
N GLN A 232 13.84 -6.32 10.52
CA GLN A 232 14.36 -6.71 9.20
C GLN A 232 14.19 -5.62 8.15
N HIS A 233 13.09 -4.91 8.20
CA HIS A 233 12.71 -3.86 7.26
C HIS A 233 12.50 -2.54 8.01
N ARG A 234 12.07 -1.51 7.31
CA ARG A 234 11.56 -0.27 7.91
C ARG A 234 10.04 -0.33 7.85
N LEU A 235 9.38 -0.38 9.01
CA LEU A 235 7.92 -0.50 9.08
C LEU A 235 7.28 0.85 9.37
N LEU A 236 6.31 1.23 8.53
CA LEU A 236 5.36 2.31 8.76
C LEU A 236 3.97 1.69 8.85
N VAL A 237 3.31 1.84 9.98
CA VAL A 237 1.93 1.38 10.18
C VAL A 237 0.99 2.55 9.97
N VAL A 238 0.07 2.42 9.01
CA VAL A 238 -0.97 3.40 8.72
C VAL A 238 -2.30 2.82 9.20
N PHE A 239 -3.01 3.55 10.05
CA PHE A 239 -4.32 3.17 10.53
C PHE A 239 -5.23 4.37 10.68
N PHE A 240 -6.54 4.12 10.78
CA PHE A 240 -7.54 5.12 10.56
C PHE A 240 -8.18 5.59 11.87
N GLU A 241 -8.37 6.91 11.96
CA GLU A 241 -9.25 7.52 12.94
C GLU A 241 -10.71 7.34 12.53
N ASP A 242 -11.57 7.14 13.52
CA ASP A 242 -13.01 7.13 13.32
C ASP A 242 -13.53 8.56 13.39
N VAL A 243 -13.94 9.10 12.25
CA VAL A 243 -14.41 10.49 12.13
C VAL A 243 -15.76 10.64 12.79
N ASP A 244 -16.66 9.66 12.59
CA ASP A 244 -18.01 9.67 13.18
C ASP A 244 -17.93 9.69 14.71
N LEU A 245 -16.95 8.96 15.27
CA LEU A 245 -16.67 8.94 16.70
C LEU A 245 -16.20 10.31 17.21
N LYS A 246 -15.33 10.99 16.45
CA LYS A 246 -14.88 12.35 16.78
C LYS A 246 -16.01 13.35 16.77
N GLU A 247 -16.84 13.32 15.74
CA GLU A 247 -18.00 14.21 15.62
C GLU A 247 -19.00 13.95 16.74
N TYR A 248 -19.20 12.69 17.10
CA TYR A 248 -20.06 12.32 18.21
C TYR A 248 -19.55 12.86 19.55
N ILE A 249 -18.24 12.75 19.82
CA ILE A 249 -17.61 13.29 21.03
C ILE A 249 -17.74 14.83 21.10
N ALA A 250 -17.71 15.51 19.96
CA ALA A 250 -17.82 16.96 19.92
C ALA A 250 -19.23 17.50 20.23
N GLN A 251 -20.27 16.66 20.15
CA GLN A 251 -21.64 17.03 20.46
C GLN A 251 -21.89 17.00 21.99
N PRO A 252 -22.63 17.93 22.56
CA PRO A 252 -22.93 17.90 23.99
C PRO A 252 -23.90 16.77 24.35
N ALA A 253 -23.61 15.99 25.39
CA ALA A 253 -24.53 14.99 25.91
C ALA A 253 -25.79 15.63 26.49
N LYS A 254 -26.95 15.11 26.11
CA LYS A 254 -28.26 15.67 26.54
C LYS A 254 -28.94 14.85 27.64
N ASP A 255 -28.63 13.57 27.75
CA ASP A 255 -29.22 12.65 28.70
C ASP A 255 -28.18 11.68 29.26
N THR A 256 -28.55 10.91 30.28
CA THR A 256 -27.66 9.96 30.95
C THR A 256 -27.14 8.88 30.00
N GLU A 257 -27.93 8.43 29.06
CA GLU A 257 -27.53 7.41 28.11
C GLU A 257 -26.48 7.97 27.11
N SER A 258 -26.69 9.18 26.59
CA SER A 258 -25.70 9.85 25.73
C SER A 258 -24.40 10.14 26.46
N TYR A 259 -24.45 10.44 27.75
CA TYR A 259 -23.25 10.60 28.57
C TYR A 259 -22.43 9.32 28.65
N TYR A 260 -23.06 8.16 28.93
CA TYR A 260 -22.35 6.88 28.92
C TYR A 260 -21.74 6.55 27.56
N ARG A 261 -22.47 6.80 26.49
CA ARG A 261 -21.97 6.62 25.13
C ARG A 261 -20.77 7.51 24.84
N HIS A 262 -20.77 8.77 25.30
CA HIS A 262 -19.63 9.68 25.20
C HIS A 262 -18.39 9.13 25.91
N VAL A 263 -18.51 8.68 27.13
CA VAL A 263 -17.38 8.10 27.88
C VAL A 263 -16.78 6.90 27.16
N ILE A 264 -17.62 6.05 26.57
CA ILE A 264 -17.17 4.90 25.76
C ILE A 264 -16.45 5.40 24.48
N ALA A 265 -17.00 6.40 23.81
CA ALA A 265 -16.41 6.97 22.60
C ALA A 265 -15.03 7.61 22.89
N GLU A 266 -14.93 8.39 23.97
CA GLU A 266 -13.66 8.96 24.44
C GLU A 266 -12.62 7.88 24.77
N LYS A 267 -13.04 6.78 25.38
CA LYS A 267 -12.17 5.64 25.64
C LYS A 267 -11.59 5.06 24.34
N PHE A 268 -12.42 4.85 23.31
CA PHE A 268 -11.93 4.34 22.02
C PHE A 268 -10.96 5.31 21.34
N ALA A 269 -11.26 6.61 21.36
CA ALA A 269 -10.36 7.63 20.85
C ALA A 269 -9.02 7.68 21.62
N TYR A 270 -9.07 7.51 22.94
CA TYR A 270 -7.88 7.43 23.77
C TYR A 270 -7.06 6.16 23.47
N GLU A 271 -7.69 5.00 23.30
CA GLU A 271 -7.00 3.76 22.94
C GLU A 271 -6.25 3.89 21.61
N LYS A 272 -6.80 4.55 20.60
CA LYS A 272 -6.09 4.83 19.34
C LYS A 272 -4.80 5.64 19.57
N ARG A 273 -4.83 6.67 20.40
CA ARG A 273 -3.64 7.47 20.75
C ARG A 273 -2.61 6.64 21.53
N LEU A 274 -3.08 5.76 22.41
CA LEU A 274 -2.23 4.87 23.18
C LEU A 274 -1.51 3.86 22.25
N ILE A 275 -2.19 3.36 21.21
CA ILE A 275 -1.58 2.51 20.17
C ILE A 275 -0.42 3.26 19.49
N VAL A 276 -0.63 4.51 19.06
CA VAL A 276 0.45 5.34 18.46
C VAL A 276 1.65 5.44 19.39
N SER A 277 1.41 5.77 20.66
CA SER A 277 2.46 5.91 21.67
C SER A 277 3.22 4.60 21.87
N THR A 278 2.51 3.48 21.97
CA THR A 278 3.11 2.15 22.16
C THR A 278 3.95 1.73 20.97
N LEU A 279 3.47 1.92 19.74
CA LEU A 279 4.25 1.64 18.53
C LEU A 279 5.54 2.48 18.49
N LYS A 280 5.42 3.78 18.81
CA LYS A 280 6.56 4.70 18.87
C LYS A 280 7.62 4.28 19.90
N GLN A 281 7.21 3.84 21.10
CA GLN A 281 8.11 3.32 22.14
C GLN A 281 8.92 2.11 21.65
N HIS A 282 8.36 1.32 20.74
CA HIS A 282 9.04 0.18 20.12
C HIS A 282 9.79 0.53 18.82
N GLY A 283 9.94 1.82 18.50
CA GLY A 283 10.65 2.29 17.31
C GLY A 283 9.93 2.00 16.00
N ILE A 284 8.63 1.72 16.05
CA ILE A 284 7.78 1.51 14.87
C ILE A 284 7.12 2.84 14.50
N TYR A 285 7.31 3.28 13.26
CA TYR A 285 6.63 4.46 12.77
C TYR A 285 5.14 4.16 12.57
N SER A 286 4.31 5.09 13.00
CA SER A 286 2.87 4.97 12.84
C SER A 286 2.25 6.29 12.43
N LEU A 287 1.28 6.21 11.54
CA LEU A 287 0.46 7.32 11.07
C LEU A 287 -0.99 7.00 11.40
N LEU A 288 -1.58 7.80 12.28
CA LEU A 288 -3.01 7.80 12.54
C LEU A 288 -3.62 8.96 11.76
N THR A 289 -4.50 8.68 10.83
CA THR A 289 -5.07 9.68 9.93
C THR A 289 -6.55 9.41 9.67
N THR A 290 -7.28 10.44 9.30
CA THR A 290 -8.64 10.25 8.76
C THR A 290 -8.55 9.65 7.37
N PRO A 291 -9.54 8.85 6.93
CA PRO A 291 -9.52 8.24 5.60
C PRO A 291 -9.33 9.27 4.47
N GLU A 292 -9.95 10.44 4.58
CA GLU A 292 -9.86 11.52 3.58
C GLU A 292 -8.46 12.13 3.47
N ASN A 293 -7.72 12.23 4.59
CA ASN A 293 -6.40 12.84 4.62
C ASN A 293 -5.28 11.86 4.24
N LEU A 294 -5.61 10.61 3.96
CA LEU A 294 -4.63 9.61 3.55
C LEU A 294 -4.35 9.65 2.04
N SER A 295 -5.30 10.14 1.26
CA SER A 295 -5.23 10.19 -0.21
C SER A 295 -4.87 11.55 -0.80
#